data_d2831ea2b7bf60b76a96a6ed484a386d
#
_entry.id   d2831ea2b7bf60b76a96a6ed484a386d
#
_cell.length_a   1.000
_cell.length_b   1.000
_cell.length_c   1.000
_cell.angle_alpha   90.00
_cell.angle_beta   90.00
_cell.angle_gamma   90.00
#
_symmetry.space_group_name_H-M   'P 1'
#
loop_
_entity.id
_entity.type
_entity.pdbx_description
1 polymer ?
#
loop_
_entity_poly.entity_id
_entity_poly.type
_entity_poly.pdbx_seq_one_letter_code
_entity_poly.pdbx_strand_id
1 'polypeptide(L)'
;MVRKIAYWASTIVAALMLGFALSYLTGSPQVVAGFDHLGYPQHLRIVLGVAKPAAAVVLLLPGLRLLKEWAYAGVAFAWLMAFLAHWHAGDGIRSIMPLVLLIFLSVSYLTRPASRRLALATVSV
;
A
#
# COMPACT_ATOMS: atom_id res chain seq x y z
N MET A 1 -17.65 15.37 -8.81
CA MET A 1 -17.37 14.34 -9.83
C MET A 1 -15.88 14.05 -9.97
N VAL A 2 -15.05 15.05 -10.21
CA VAL A 2 -13.57 14.86 -10.35
C VAL A 2 -12.97 14.20 -9.12
N ARG A 3 -13.35 14.63 -7.93
CA ARG A 3 -12.85 14.07 -6.67
C ARG A 3 -13.20 12.58 -6.54
N LYS A 4 -14.40 12.17 -6.92
CA LYS A 4 -14.82 10.76 -6.88
C LYS A 4 -14.04 9.91 -7.88
N ILE A 5 -13.80 10.44 -9.07
CA ILE A 5 -12.98 9.76 -10.08
C ILE A 5 -11.54 9.62 -9.59
N ALA A 6 -10.94 10.68 -9.05
CA ALA A 6 -9.59 10.66 -8.50
C ALA A 6 -9.46 9.63 -7.38
N TYR A 7 -10.44 9.57 -6.48
CA TYR A 7 -10.48 8.59 -5.40
C TYR A 7 -10.47 7.16 -5.94
N TRP A 8 -11.41 6.83 -6.81
CA TRP A 8 -11.55 5.45 -7.27
C TRP A 8 -10.41 5.05 -8.19
N ALA A 9 -9.97 5.93 -9.10
CA ALA A 9 -8.83 5.63 -9.97
C ALA A 9 -7.56 5.35 -9.15
N SER A 10 -7.25 6.21 -8.20
CA SER A 10 -6.05 6.04 -7.35
C SER A 10 -6.16 4.85 -6.40
N THR A 11 -7.35 4.60 -5.84
CA THR A 11 -7.59 3.47 -4.94
C THR A 11 -7.48 2.14 -5.70
N ILE A 12 -8.02 2.06 -6.91
CA ILE A 12 -7.94 0.83 -7.72
C ILE A 12 -6.48 0.55 -8.10
N VAL A 13 -5.72 1.55 -8.51
CA VAL A 13 -4.29 1.38 -8.81
C VAL A 13 -3.55 0.86 -7.58
N ALA A 14 -3.76 1.49 -6.42
CA ALA A 14 -3.14 1.06 -5.18
C ALA A 14 -3.55 -0.39 -4.82
N ALA A 15 -4.83 -0.71 -4.91
CA ALA A 15 -5.34 -2.05 -4.58
C ALA A 15 -4.80 -3.12 -5.52
N LEU A 16 -4.69 -2.85 -6.82
CA LEU A 16 -4.10 -3.78 -7.78
C LEU A 16 -2.63 -4.05 -7.44
N MET A 17 -1.86 -3.03 -7.15
CA MET A 17 -0.45 -3.19 -6.78
C MET A 17 -0.29 -3.95 -5.46
N LEU A 18 -1.17 -3.71 -4.49
CA LEU A 18 -1.18 -4.46 -3.23
C LEU A 18 -1.57 -5.92 -3.46
N GLY A 19 -2.53 -6.17 -4.35
CA GLY A 19 -2.97 -7.53 -4.71
C GLY A 19 -1.87 -8.36 -5.36
N PHE A 20 -0.97 -7.75 -6.12
CA PHE A 20 0.20 -8.42 -6.69
C PHE A 20 1.10 -9.07 -5.65
N ALA A 21 1.05 -8.59 -4.40
CA ALA A 21 1.83 -9.18 -3.32
C ALA A 21 1.42 -10.62 -2.98
N LEU A 22 0.26 -11.11 -3.46
CA LEU A 22 -0.07 -12.54 -3.38
C LEU A 22 1.01 -13.41 -4.04
N SER A 23 1.67 -12.91 -5.07
CA SER A 23 2.79 -13.62 -5.72
C SER A 23 3.96 -13.89 -4.77
N TYR A 24 4.09 -13.11 -3.70
CA TYR A 24 5.15 -13.32 -2.70
C TYR A 24 5.01 -14.65 -1.97
N LEU A 25 3.78 -15.16 -1.87
CA LEU A 25 3.49 -16.44 -1.21
C LEU A 25 3.90 -17.65 -2.05
N THR A 26 4.13 -17.47 -3.35
CA THR A 26 4.51 -18.58 -4.26
C THR A 26 5.87 -19.17 -3.93
N GLY A 27 6.77 -18.37 -3.36
CA GLY A 27 8.15 -18.80 -3.11
C GLY A 27 8.94 -19.09 -4.38
N SER A 28 8.54 -18.53 -5.53
CA SER A 28 9.26 -18.72 -6.79
C SER A 28 10.70 -18.20 -6.67
N PRO A 29 11.67 -18.76 -7.42
CA PRO A 29 13.07 -18.31 -7.35
C PRO A 29 13.23 -16.82 -7.63
N GLN A 30 12.45 -16.23 -8.54
CA GLN A 30 12.52 -14.82 -8.86
C GLN A 30 12.05 -13.95 -7.68
N VAL A 31 10.98 -14.34 -7.00
CA VAL A 31 10.44 -13.62 -5.84
C VAL A 31 11.42 -13.71 -4.67
N VAL A 32 11.91 -14.90 -4.37
CA VAL A 32 12.90 -15.11 -3.30
C VAL A 32 14.16 -14.29 -3.56
N ALA A 33 14.69 -14.34 -4.77
CA ALA A 33 15.87 -13.56 -5.16
C ALA A 33 15.64 -12.05 -5.07
N GLY A 34 14.43 -11.58 -5.41
CA GLY A 34 14.07 -10.17 -5.30
C GLY A 34 14.11 -9.66 -3.86
N PHE A 35 13.60 -10.46 -2.91
CA PHE A 35 13.66 -10.11 -1.49
C PHE A 35 15.09 -10.14 -0.96
N ASP A 36 15.88 -11.14 -1.35
CA ASP A 36 17.30 -11.22 -0.97
C ASP A 36 18.07 -10.01 -1.52
N HIS A 37 17.81 -9.62 -2.76
CA HIS A 37 18.44 -8.45 -3.39
C HIS A 37 18.19 -7.16 -2.59
N LEU A 38 16.97 -6.99 -2.03
CA LEU A 38 16.61 -5.83 -1.22
C LEU A 38 17.10 -5.93 0.23
N GLY A 39 17.72 -7.04 0.61
CA GLY A 39 18.12 -7.29 2.00
C GLY A 39 16.96 -7.62 2.92
N TYR A 40 15.81 -8.00 2.38
CA TYR A 40 14.64 -8.38 3.15
C TYR A 40 14.69 -9.86 3.53
N PRO A 41 14.42 -10.21 4.80
CA PRO A 41 14.35 -11.61 5.20
C PRO A 41 13.12 -12.31 4.59
N GLN A 42 13.21 -13.63 4.39
CA GLN A 42 12.14 -14.39 3.76
C GLN A 42 10.84 -14.40 4.57
N HIS A 43 10.91 -14.33 5.91
CA HIS A 43 9.67 -14.21 6.71
C HIS A 43 8.92 -12.89 6.42
N LEU A 44 9.62 -11.80 6.11
CA LEU A 44 8.98 -10.55 5.70
C LEU A 44 8.22 -10.71 4.38
N ARG A 45 8.75 -11.52 3.46
CA ARG A 45 8.07 -11.87 2.22
C ARG A 45 6.68 -12.46 2.49
N ILE A 46 6.60 -13.41 3.40
CA ILE A 46 5.34 -14.04 3.78
C ILE A 46 4.40 -13.02 4.44
N VAL A 47 4.90 -12.24 5.39
CA VAL A 47 4.10 -11.20 6.07
C VAL A 47 3.52 -10.20 5.07
N LEU A 48 4.33 -9.68 4.15
CA LEU A 48 3.87 -8.73 3.14
C LEU A 48 2.93 -9.37 2.12
N GLY A 49 3.14 -10.65 1.80
CA GLY A 49 2.27 -11.42 0.91
C GLY A 49 0.86 -11.62 1.47
N VAL A 50 0.68 -11.53 2.77
CA VAL A 50 -0.62 -11.57 3.44
C VAL A 50 -1.14 -10.16 3.73
N ALA A 51 -0.30 -9.30 4.29
CA ALA A 51 -0.71 -7.98 4.75
C ALA A 51 -1.12 -7.03 3.62
N LYS A 52 -0.38 -7.03 2.51
CA LYS A 52 -0.70 -6.14 1.37
C LYS A 52 -2.01 -6.49 0.69
N PRO A 53 -2.31 -7.75 0.35
CA PRO A 53 -3.64 -8.10 -0.17
C PRO A 53 -4.76 -7.84 0.84
N ALA A 54 -4.53 -8.07 2.13
CA ALA A 54 -5.51 -7.73 3.17
C ALA A 54 -5.79 -6.22 3.20
N ALA A 55 -4.76 -5.39 3.06
CA ALA A 55 -4.92 -3.94 2.95
C ALA A 55 -5.73 -3.55 1.72
N ALA A 56 -5.50 -4.19 0.57
CA ALA A 56 -6.29 -3.97 -0.64
C ALA A 56 -7.78 -4.24 -0.41
N VAL A 57 -8.11 -5.34 0.24
CA VAL A 57 -9.49 -5.69 0.59
C VAL A 57 -10.10 -4.62 1.50
N VAL A 58 -9.39 -4.21 2.54
CA VAL A 58 -9.87 -3.18 3.48
C VAL A 58 -10.12 -1.85 2.75
N LEU A 59 -9.25 -1.45 1.84
CA LEU A 59 -9.41 -0.21 1.08
C LEU A 59 -10.63 -0.24 0.15
N LEU A 60 -10.94 -1.41 -0.42
CA LEU A 60 -12.05 -1.56 -1.37
C LEU A 60 -13.40 -1.72 -0.68
N LEU A 61 -13.46 -2.38 0.48
CA LEU A 61 -14.72 -2.63 1.19
C LEU A 61 -15.33 -1.34 1.74
N PRO A 62 -16.67 -1.24 1.78
CA PRO A 62 -17.35 -0.14 2.46
C PRO A 62 -17.17 -0.25 3.99
N GLY A 63 -17.32 0.86 4.69
CA GLY A 63 -17.13 0.86 6.15
C GLY A 63 -15.67 0.69 6.56
N LEU A 64 -15.43 -0.02 7.66
CA LEU A 64 -14.08 -0.34 8.19
C LEU A 64 -13.18 0.90 8.33
N ARG A 65 -13.76 2.00 8.81
CA ARG A 65 -13.09 3.32 8.79
C ARG A 65 -11.77 3.33 9.55
N LEU A 66 -11.72 2.71 10.73
CA LEU A 66 -10.50 2.62 11.53
C LEU A 66 -9.45 1.73 10.84
N LEU A 67 -9.86 0.56 10.34
CA LEU A 67 -8.96 -0.34 9.62
C LEU A 67 -8.41 0.30 8.34
N LYS A 68 -9.19 1.16 7.68
CA LYS A 68 -8.70 1.92 6.53
C LYS A 68 -7.57 2.88 6.93
N GLU A 69 -7.69 3.56 8.06
CA GLU A 69 -6.59 4.42 8.54
C GLU A 69 -5.31 3.59 8.77
N TRP A 70 -5.43 2.43 9.38
CA TRP A 70 -4.29 1.53 9.58
C TRP A 70 -3.74 0.99 8.26
N ALA A 71 -4.60 0.64 7.31
CA ALA A 71 -4.19 0.18 6.01
C ALA A 71 -3.42 1.26 5.24
N TYR A 72 -3.93 2.49 5.19
CA TYR A 72 -3.22 3.61 4.56
C TYR A 72 -1.86 3.85 5.21
N ALA A 73 -1.79 3.89 6.53
CA ALA A 73 -0.54 4.10 7.25
C ALA A 73 0.45 2.96 7.00
N GLY A 74 0.00 1.72 7.13
CA GLY A 74 0.85 0.54 6.93
C GLY A 74 1.39 0.44 5.52
N VAL A 75 0.56 0.68 4.51
CA VAL A 75 0.96 0.68 3.10
C VAL A 75 1.94 1.83 2.82
N ALA A 76 1.69 3.01 3.39
CA ALA A 76 2.59 4.16 3.23
C ALA A 76 4.01 3.82 3.74
N PHE A 77 4.11 3.25 4.93
CA PHE A 77 5.40 2.81 5.47
C PHE A 77 6.03 1.70 4.64
N ALA A 78 5.25 0.72 4.19
CA ALA A 78 5.76 -0.38 3.37
C ALA A 78 6.35 0.12 2.05
N TRP A 79 5.70 1.05 1.38
CA TRP A 79 6.20 1.61 0.13
C TRP A 79 7.35 2.59 0.34
N LEU A 80 7.36 3.34 1.43
CA LEU A 80 8.52 4.18 1.79
C LEU A 80 9.74 3.31 2.06
N MET A 81 9.58 2.23 2.81
CA MET A 81 10.68 1.28 3.04
C MET A 81 11.12 0.59 1.75
N ALA A 82 10.19 0.27 0.84
CA ALA A 82 10.53 -0.29 -0.47
C ALA A 82 11.38 0.70 -1.28
N PHE A 83 11.04 1.99 -1.25
CA PHE A 83 11.88 3.04 -1.88
C PHE A 83 13.29 3.02 -1.30
N LEU A 84 13.42 3.05 0.03
CA LEU A 84 14.73 3.07 0.69
C LEU A 84 15.52 1.79 0.39
N ALA A 85 14.85 0.63 0.36
CA ALA A 85 15.50 -0.64 0.07
C ALA A 85 16.04 -0.69 -1.37
N HIS A 86 15.24 -0.27 -2.35
CA HIS A 86 15.69 -0.19 -3.75
C HIS A 86 16.80 0.86 -3.94
N TRP A 87 16.67 2.00 -3.28
CA TRP A 87 17.71 3.04 -3.33
C TRP A 87 19.04 2.51 -2.79
N HIS A 88 18.99 1.86 -1.64
CA HIS A 88 20.17 1.29 -0.98
C HIS A 88 20.78 0.12 -1.79
N ALA A 89 19.95 -0.65 -2.47
CA ALA A 89 20.40 -1.74 -3.34
C ALA A 89 21.00 -1.26 -4.68
N GLY A 90 20.94 0.05 -4.96
CA GLY A 90 21.47 0.61 -6.19
C GLY A 90 20.62 0.38 -7.42
N ASP A 91 19.32 0.20 -7.27
CA ASP A 91 18.38 -0.13 -8.36
C ASP A 91 18.06 1.06 -9.29
N GLY A 92 18.59 2.24 -9.00
CA GLY A 92 18.41 3.41 -9.86
C GLY A 92 16.95 3.81 -10.01
N ILE A 93 16.47 3.86 -11.26
CA ILE A 93 15.11 4.33 -11.56
C ILE A 93 14.02 3.43 -10.97
N ARG A 94 14.30 2.16 -10.71
CA ARG A 94 13.33 1.24 -10.08
C ARG A 94 12.95 1.66 -8.66
N SER A 95 13.82 2.39 -7.96
CA SER A 95 13.53 2.93 -6.64
C SER A 95 12.45 4.01 -6.65
N ILE A 96 12.16 4.62 -7.81
CA ILE A 96 11.11 5.64 -7.93
C ILE A 96 9.70 5.04 -7.92
N MET A 97 9.54 3.79 -8.35
CA MET A 97 8.21 3.16 -8.45
C MET A 97 7.43 3.18 -7.12
N PRO A 98 8.01 2.82 -5.96
CA PRO A 98 7.30 2.95 -4.69
C PRO A 98 6.87 4.38 -4.37
N LEU A 99 7.63 5.39 -4.77
CA LEU A 99 7.26 6.79 -4.58
C LEU A 99 6.05 7.18 -5.44
N VAL A 100 5.99 6.68 -6.68
CA VAL A 100 4.82 6.88 -7.55
C VAL A 100 3.58 6.26 -6.91
N LEU A 101 3.71 5.05 -6.36
CA LEU A 101 2.62 4.39 -5.66
C LEU A 101 2.19 5.16 -4.40
N LEU A 102 3.12 5.78 -3.68
CA LEU A 102 2.81 6.67 -2.57
C LEU A 102 1.99 7.88 -3.00
N ILE A 103 2.24 8.42 -4.19
CA ILE A 103 1.44 9.52 -4.73
C ILE A 103 -0.01 9.04 -4.95
N PHE A 104 -0.21 7.89 -5.58
CA PHE A 104 -1.55 7.31 -5.76
C PHE A 104 -2.23 7.06 -4.42
N LEU A 105 -1.52 6.52 -3.45
CA LEU A 105 -2.05 6.29 -2.10
C LEU A 105 -2.47 7.61 -1.43
N SER A 106 -1.66 8.64 -1.56
CA SER A 106 -1.94 9.97 -1.00
C SER A 106 -3.17 10.61 -1.66
N VAL A 107 -3.30 10.51 -2.98
CA VAL A 107 -4.50 10.98 -3.69
C VAL A 107 -5.74 10.23 -3.21
N SER A 108 -5.66 8.90 -3.09
CA SER A 108 -6.74 8.08 -2.55
C SER A 108 -7.13 8.55 -1.14
N TYR A 109 -6.16 8.74 -0.27
CA TYR A 109 -6.39 9.16 1.10
C TYR A 109 -7.07 10.54 1.19
N LEU A 110 -6.55 11.51 0.45
CA LEU A 110 -7.03 12.90 0.50
C LEU A 110 -8.40 13.08 -0.17
N THR A 111 -8.73 12.25 -1.14
CA THR A 111 -9.98 12.34 -1.90
C THR A 111 -11.09 11.41 -1.38
N ARG A 112 -10.84 10.69 -0.28
CA ARG A 112 -11.83 9.77 0.30
C ARG A 112 -13.18 10.44 0.53
N PRO A 113 -14.30 9.77 0.18
CA PRO A 113 -15.62 10.25 0.55
C PRO A 113 -15.82 10.20 2.07
N ALA A 114 -16.73 11.03 2.58
CA ALA A 114 -17.01 11.14 4.01
C ALA A 114 -17.38 9.80 4.64
N SER A 115 -18.10 8.93 3.91
CA SER A 115 -18.47 7.58 4.38
C SER A 115 -17.27 6.67 4.66
N ARG A 116 -16.10 6.99 4.12
CA ARG A 116 -14.87 6.20 4.26
C ARG A 116 -13.83 6.85 5.17
N ARG A 117 -14.15 7.99 5.76
CA ARG A 117 -13.28 8.70 6.70
C ARG A 117 -13.64 8.34 8.12
N LEU A 118 -12.63 8.24 8.97
CA LEU A 118 -12.84 8.18 10.40
C LEU A 118 -13.35 9.55 10.86
N ALA A 119 -14.52 9.57 11.48
CA ALA A 119 -15.04 10.78 12.08
C ALA A 119 -14.25 11.10 13.35
N LEU A 120 -13.66 12.29 13.42
CA LEU A 120 -13.13 12.80 14.69
C LEU A 120 -14.33 13.06 15.61
N ALA A 121 -14.32 12.45 16.81
CA ALA A 121 -15.28 12.80 17.82
C ALA A 121 -15.09 14.28 18.15
N THR A 122 -16.12 15.10 17.87
CA THR A 122 -16.15 16.45 18.41
C THR A 122 -16.34 16.32 19.92
N VAL A 123 -15.27 16.51 20.67
CA VAL A 123 -15.38 16.71 22.11
C VAL A 123 -16.06 18.07 22.27
N SER A 124 -17.36 18.05 22.51
CA SER A 124 -18.04 19.25 23.00
C SER A 124 -17.56 19.49 24.43
N VAL A 125 -16.76 20.54 24.57
CA VAL A 125 -16.36 21.04 25.87
C VAL A 125 -17.56 21.80 26.49
#